data_1d3cfca95e4b2f9bf1e8c232ecc5027b
#
_entry.id   1d3cfca95e4b2f9bf1e8c232ecc5027b
#
_cell.length_a   1.000
_cell.length_b   1.000
_cell.length_c   1.000
_cell.angle_alpha   90.00
_cell.angle_beta   90.00
_cell.angle_gamma   90.00
#
_symmetry.space_group_name_H-M   'P 1'
#
loop_
_entity.id
_entity.type
_entity.pdbx_description
1 polymer ?
#
loop_
_entity_poly.entity_id
_entity_poly.type
_entity_poly.pdbx_seq_one_letter_code
_entity_poly.pdbx_strand_id
1 'polypeptide(L)'
;NPVIIEARNGQGRLLPKLAGLKLKEIDRKTNRSEVLDLKIKRGADEFRLVRRWFAEEKRFCIWVTNLPATEWSADEIMMIYRCRWQVELLFKELKSDTNWRRFATSQQAIMEGLVWASLLALIIRRYIAMQSLPSASVYKAGKNVDVWLLPILEAYIHQAWSEITVRLEWALLYISKNAKKAQQRKSKKTRTLDGIFERLSS
;
A
#
# COMPACT_ATOMS: atom_id res chain seq x y z
N ASN A 1 -7.50 1.05 -31.39
CA ASN A 1 -7.92 0.03 -30.43
C ASN A 1 -6.75 -0.92 -30.20
N PRO A 2 -6.38 -1.21 -28.93
CA PRO A 2 -5.32 -2.15 -28.64
C PRO A 2 -5.70 -3.56 -29.10
N VAL A 3 -4.70 -4.28 -29.62
CA VAL A 3 -4.82 -5.67 -30.08
C VAL A 3 -4.13 -6.58 -29.05
N ILE A 4 -4.70 -7.73 -28.77
CA ILE A 4 -4.15 -8.72 -27.87
C ILE A 4 -3.09 -9.51 -28.63
N ILE A 5 -1.86 -9.50 -28.11
CA ILE A 5 -0.75 -10.30 -28.63
C ILE A 5 -0.77 -11.69 -27.99
N GLU A 6 -0.96 -11.74 -26.69
CA GLU A 6 -0.98 -12.96 -25.89
C GLU A 6 -2.03 -12.81 -24.78
N ALA A 7 -2.68 -13.92 -24.46
CA ALA A 7 -3.64 -13.99 -23.36
C ALA A 7 -3.39 -15.22 -22.51
N ARG A 8 -3.50 -15.06 -21.19
CA ARG A 8 -3.41 -16.12 -20.19
C ARG A 8 -4.58 -16.03 -19.22
N ASN A 9 -4.98 -17.17 -18.64
CA ASN A 9 -5.92 -17.16 -17.52
C ASN A 9 -5.21 -16.81 -16.20
N GLY A 10 -5.96 -16.71 -15.09
CA GLY A 10 -5.43 -16.41 -13.77
C GLY A 10 -4.40 -17.40 -13.22
N GLN A 11 -4.30 -18.59 -13.80
CA GLN A 11 -3.32 -19.65 -13.48
C GLN A 11 -2.11 -19.63 -14.42
N GLY A 12 -2.01 -18.64 -15.32
CA GLY A 12 -0.90 -18.51 -16.27
C GLY A 12 -1.03 -19.35 -17.55
N ARG A 13 -2.13 -20.11 -17.74
CA ARG A 13 -2.36 -20.93 -18.92
C ARG A 13 -2.70 -20.08 -20.13
N LEU A 14 -2.04 -20.32 -21.25
CA LEU A 14 -2.27 -19.64 -22.53
C LEU A 14 -3.70 -19.84 -23.02
N LEU A 15 -4.26 -18.76 -23.60
CA LEU A 15 -5.57 -18.71 -24.23
C LEU A 15 -5.42 -18.27 -25.69
N PRO A 16 -4.98 -19.14 -26.62
CA PRO A 16 -4.63 -18.77 -28.00
C PRO A 16 -5.80 -18.17 -28.79
N LYS A 17 -7.03 -18.55 -28.44
CA LYS A 17 -8.25 -18.05 -29.10
C LYS A 17 -8.51 -16.55 -28.91
N LEU A 18 -7.83 -15.93 -27.96
CA LEU A 18 -7.96 -14.49 -27.67
C LEU A 18 -6.88 -13.65 -28.37
N ALA A 19 -5.80 -14.27 -28.84
CA ALA A 19 -4.77 -13.57 -29.61
C ALA A 19 -5.33 -13.05 -30.92
N GLY A 20 -4.92 -11.83 -31.32
CA GLY A 20 -5.40 -11.15 -32.52
C GLY A 20 -6.73 -10.39 -32.35
N LEU A 21 -7.47 -10.60 -31.25
CA LEU A 21 -8.72 -9.88 -31.00
C LEU A 21 -8.46 -8.45 -30.52
N LYS A 22 -9.41 -7.55 -30.81
CA LYS A 22 -9.42 -6.22 -30.20
C LYS A 22 -9.89 -6.31 -28.75
N LEU A 23 -9.31 -5.50 -27.87
CA LEU A 23 -9.61 -5.53 -26.44
C LEU A 23 -11.13 -5.42 -26.14
N LYS A 24 -11.87 -4.62 -26.92
CA LYS A 24 -13.33 -4.46 -26.78
C LYS A 24 -14.16 -5.72 -27.11
N GLU A 25 -13.56 -6.69 -27.80
CA GLU A 25 -14.26 -7.92 -28.22
C GLU A 25 -14.21 -9.03 -27.17
N ILE A 26 -13.34 -8.85 -26.14
CA ILE A 26 -13.16 -9.84 -25.06
C ILE A 26 -14.43 -10.05 -24.26
N ASP A 27 -15.19 -8.99 -23.99
CA ASP A 27 -16.37 -9.08 -23.12
C ASP A 27 -17.45 -10.03 -23.64
N ARG A 28 -17.47 -10.25 -24.95
CA ARG A 28 -18.38 -11.19 -25.60
C ARG A 28 -17.91 -12.64 -25.58
N LYS A 29 -16.59 -12.88 -25.39
CA LYS A 29 -15.96 -14.20 -25.57
C LYS A 29 -15.42 -14.81 -24.29
N THR A 30 -15.43 -14.10 -23.16
CA THR A 30 -14.86 -14.60 -21.92
C THR A 30 -15.88 -14.64 -20.78
N ASN A 31 -15.76 -15.68 -19.95
CA ASN A 31 -16.58 -15.82 -18.76
C ASN A 31 -16.26 -14.70 -17.76
N ARG A 32 -17.29 -14.10 -17.14
CA ARG A 32 -17.15 -13.04 -16.14
C ARG A 32 -16.37 -13.44 -14.88
N SER A 33 -16.24 -14.76 -14.62
CA SER A 33 -15.50 -15.27 -13.46
C SER A 33 -13.99 -15.36 -13.68
N GLU A 34 -13.50 -15.15 -14.90
CA GLU A 34 -12.09 -15.37 -15.22
C GLU A 34 -11.22 -14.15 -14.96
N VAL A 35 -10.05 -14.40 -14.36
CA VAL A 35 -8.92 -13.46 -14.37
C VAL A 35 -8.22 -13.61 -15.71
N LEU A 36 -8.05 -12.50 -16.43
CA LEU A 36 -7.32 -12.46 -17.70
C LEU A 36 -6.06 -11.63 -17.55
N ASP A 37 -4.96 -12.19 -18.00
CA ASP A 37 -3.67 -11.55 -18.10
C ASP A 37 -3.30 -11.44 -19.58
N LEU A 38 -3.26 -10.22 -20.08
CA LEU A 38 -3.18 -9.93 -21.50
C LEU A 38 -1.94 -9.11 -21.81
N LYS A 39 -1.18 -9.53 -22.81
CA LYS A 39 -0.20 -8.68 -23.48
C LYS A 39 -0.89 -8.00 -24.66
N ILE A 40 -0.94 -6.68 -24.62
CA ILE A 40 -1.63 -5.86 -25.64
C ILE A 40 -0.66 -4.94 -26.35
N LYS A 41 -0.93 -4.63 -27.61
CA LYS A 41 -0.17 -3.70 -28.43
C LYS A 41 -1.05 -2.56 -28.91
N ARG A 42 -0.53 -1.34 -28.81
CA ARG A 42 -1.14 -0.14 -29.34
C ARG A 42 -0.09 0.70 -30.08
N GLY A 43 -0.09 0.64 -31.40
CA GLY A 43 0.99 1.25 -32.21
C GLY A 43 2.31 0.52 -31.98
N ALA A 44 3.35 1.24 -31.59
CA ALA A 44 4.66 0.67 -31.23
C ALA A 44 4.74 0.15 -29.79
N ASP A 45 3.85 0.59 -28.90
CA ASP A 45 3.92 0.32 -27.48
C ASP A 45 3.23 -1.01 -27.12
N GLU A 46 3.87 -1.77 -26.25
CA GLU A 46 3.34 -2.98 -25.65
C GLU A 46 3.10 -2.79 -24.16
N PHE A 47 1.97 -3.27 -23.68
CA PHE A 47 1.55 -3.17 -22.29
C PHE A 47 0.99 -4.51 -21.82
N ARG A 48 1.10 -4.75 -20.52
CA ARG A 48 0.40 -5.84 -19.85
C ARG A 48 -0.86 -5.31 -19.20
N LEU A 49 -1.97 -6.00 -19.40
CA LEU A 49 -3.28 -5.66 -18.87
C LEU A 49 -3.83 -6.86 -18.09
N VAL A 50 -4.06 -6.69 -16.80
CA VAL A 50 -4.73 -7.68 -15.95
C VAL A 50 -6.17 -7.25 -15.77
N ARG A 51 -7.12 -8.15 -16.03
CA ARG A 51 -8.56 -7.91 -15.86
C ARG A 51 -9.18 -8.96 -14.97
N ARG A 52 -10.06 -8.53 -14.03
CA ARG A 52 -10.84 -9.42 -13.17
C ARG A 52 -12.26 -8.90 -12.99
N TRP A 53 -13.21 -9.82 -12.99
CA TRP A 53 -14.59 -9.54 -12.62
C TRP A 53 -14.76 -9.51 -11.09
N PHE A 54 -15.36 -8.45 -10.57
CA PHE A 54 -15.77 -8.34 -9.18
C PHE A 54 -17.29 -8.48 -9.09
N ALA A 55 -17.74 -9.62 -8.59
CA ALA A 55 -19.17 -9.95 -8.52
C ALA A 55 -19.95 -9.03 -7.58
N GLU A 56 -19.34 -8.61 -6.47
CA GLU A 56 -19.94 -7.72 -5.47
C GLU A 56 -20.21 -6.34 -6.06
N GLU A 57 -19.30 -5.83 -6.89
CA GLU A 57 -19.37 -4.50 -7.52
C GLU A 57 -20.01 -4.55 -8.92
N LYS A 58 -20.29 -5.75 -9.44
CA LYS A 58 -20.85 -6.03 -10.77
C LYS A 58 -20.08 -5.32 -11.90
N ARG A 59 -18.75 -5.24 -11.77
CA ARG A 59 -17.86 -4.59 -12.76
C ARG A 59 -16.57 -5.35 -12.97
N PHE A 60 -15.95 -5.09 -14.12
CA PHE A 60 -14.56 -5.45 -14.36
C PHE A 60 -13.63 -4.39 -13.78
N CYS A 61 -12.59 -4.84 -13.07
CA CYS A 61 -11.43 -4.02 -12.78
C CYS A 61 -10.31 -4.37 -13.77
N ILE A 62 -9.62 -3.35 -14.23
CA ILE A 62 -8.56 -3.47 -15.23
C ILE A 62 -7.34 -2.74 -14.68
N TRP A 63 -6.20 -3.40 -14.70
CA TRP A 63 -4.91 -2.86 -14.32
C TRP A 63 -3.97 -2.91 -15.52
N VAL A 64 -3.31 -1.80 -15.82
CA VAL A 64 -2.27 -1.72 -16.85
C VAL A 64 -0.93 -1.60 -16.11
N THR A 65 0.04 -2.39 -16.53
CA THR A 65 1.36 -2.45 -15.90
C THR A 65 2.44 -2.75 -16.92
N ASN A 66 3.68 -2.39 -16.61
CA ASN A 66 4.88 -2.79 -17.32
C ASN A 66 5.62 -3.96 -16.63
N LEU A 67 5.13 -4.43 -15.46
CA LEU A 67 5.74 -5.54 -14.75
C LEU A 67 5.62 -6.85 -15.55
N PRO A 68 6.71 -7.61 -15.74
CA PRO A 68 6.72 -8.81 -16.56
C PRO A 68 5.88 -9.93 -15.96
N ALA A 69 5.18 -10.69 -16.82
CA ALA A 69 4.35 -11.81 -16.38
C ALA A 69 5.15 -13.03 -15.90
N THR A 70 6.45 -13.07 -16.22
CA THR A 70 7.40 -14.10 -15.77
C THR A 70 7.76 -13.96 -14.29
N GLU A 71 7.71 -12.74 -13.76
CA GLU A 71 8.10 -12.44 -12.38
C GLU A 71 6.89 -12.18 -11.48
N TRP A 72 5.83 -11.61 -12.05
CA TRP A 72 4.67 -11.14 -11.31
C TRP A 72 3.37 -11.77 -11.83
N SER A 73 2.70 -12.52 -11.00
CA SER A 73 1.39 -13.08 -11.32
C SER A 73 0.30 -12.01 -11.40
N ALA A 74 -0.84 -12.34 -12.02
CA ALA A 74 -1.99 -11.44 -12.08
C ALA A 74 -2.53 -11.06 -10.68
N ASP A 75 -2.51 -12.01 -9.71
CA ASP A 75 -2.95 -11.76 -8.34
C ASP A 75 -2.00 -10.80 -7.61
N GLU A 76 -0.69 -10.90 -7.83
CA GLU A 76 0.30 -9.97 -7.27
C GLU A 76 0.13 -8.55 -7.83
N ILE A 77 -0.11 -8.40 -9.15
CA ILE A 77 -0.42 -7.08 -9.74
C ILE A 77 -1.64 -6.43 -9.08
N MET A 78 -2.70 -7.22 -8.87
CA MET A 78 -3.89 -6.72 -8.18
C MET A 78 -3.60 -6.30 -6.74
N MET A 79 -2.72 -7.01 -6.03
CA MET A 79 -2.30 -6.67 -4.66
C MET A 79 -1.41 -5.44 -4.62
N ILE A 80 -0.44 -5.31 -5.54
CA ILE A 80 0.42 -4.12 -5.66
C ILE A 80 -0.44 -2.87 -5.89
N TYR A 81 -1.42 -2.95 -6.77
CA TYR A 81 -2.32 -1.81 -7.01
C TYR A 81 -3.12 -1.41 -5.76
N ARG A 82 -3.51 -2.37 -4.92
CA ARG A 82 -4.15 -2.08 -3.64
C ARG A 82 -3.25 -1.28 -2.70
N CYS A 83 -1.91 -1.45 -2.81
CA CYS A 83 -0.95 -0.67 -2.05
C CYS A 83 -0.98 0.82 -2.42
N ARG A 84 -1.44 1.19 -3.63
CA ARG A 84 -1.61 2.60 -4.02
C ARG A 84 -2.51 3.36 -3.03
N TRP A 85 -3.53 2.70 -2.50
CA TRP A 85 -4.40 3.30 -1.48
C TRP A 85 -3.65 3.67 -0.19
N GLN A 86 -2.55 2.97 0.11
CA GLN A 86 -1.71 3.29 1.27
C GLN A 86 -1.05 4.68 1.14
N VAL A 87 -0.73 5.09 -0.10
CA VAL A 87 -0.20 6.44 -0.37
C VAL A 87 -1.25 7.50 -0.07
N GLU A 88 -2.50 7.26 -0.45
CA GLU A 88 -3.61 8.19 -0.12
C GLU A 88 -3.84 8.29 1.39
N LEU A 89 -3.79 7.15 2.10
CA LEU A 89 -3.87 7.12 3.55
C LEU A 89 -2.70 7.86 4.20
N LEU A 90 -1.48 7.71 3.66
CA LEU A 90 -0.30 8.43 4.11
C LEU A 90 -0.50 9.96 3.99
N PHE A 91 -0.94 10.43 2.82
CA PHE A 91 -1.24 11.86 2.63
C PHE A 91 -2.38 12.36 3.52
N LYS A 92 -3.40 11.54 3.74
CA LYS A 92 -4.48 11.86 4.67
C LYS A 92 -3.94 12.03 6.09
N GLU A 93 -3.08 11.13 6.53
CA GLU A 93 -2.44 11.17 7.84
C GLU A 93 -1.54 12.40 7.99
N LEU A 94 -0.70 12.70 6.98
CA LEU A 94 0.10 13.92 6.95
C LEU A 94 -0.75 15.19 7.07
N LYS A 95 -1.88 15.25 6.36
CA LYS A 95 -2.76 16.42 6.41
C LYS A 95 -3.51 16.57 7.73
N SER A 96 -3.88 15.47 8.39
CA SER A 96 -4.67 15.50 9.62
C SER A 96 -3.84 15.60 10.88
N ASP A 97 -2.68 14.95 10.91
CA ASP A 97 -1.93 14.75 12.15
C ASP A 97 -0.72 15.69 12.27
N THR A 98 -0.21 16.21 11.14
CA THR A 98 0.94 17.15 11.15
C THR A 98 0.58 18.57 10.78
N ASN A 99 -0.70 18.90 10.70
CA ASN A 99 -1.22 20.22 10.38
C ASN A 99 -0.64 20.85 9.08
N TRP A 100 -0.33 20.01 8.11
CA TRP A 100 0.32 20.34 6.83
C TRP A 100 -0.39 21.38 5.98
N ARG A 101 -1.60 21.76 6.39
CA ARG A 101 -2.42 22.76 5.70
C ARG A 101 -2.09 24.19 6.06
N ARG A 102 -1.34 24.44 7.14
CA ARG A 102 -1.06 25.79 7.65
C ARG A 102 0.34 25.86 8.24
N PHE A 103 1.29 26.22 7.40
CA PHE A 103 2.58 26.67 7.91
C PHE A 103 2.47 28.16 8.25
N ALA A 104 2.91 28.54 9.46
CA ALA A 104 2.89 29.91 9.94
C ALA A 104 3.98 30.80 9.30
N THR A 105 4.53 30.40 8.17
CA THR A 105 5.63 31.07 7.49
C THR A 105 5.44 31.05 5.98
N SER A 106 5.89 32.11 5.31
CA SER A 106 5.99 32.18 3.84
C SER A 106 7.41 31.89 3.32
N GLN A 107 8.38 31.65 4.22
CA GLN A 107 9.75 31.37 3.82
C GLN A 107 9.86 29.92 3.32
N GLN A 108 10.23 29.75 2.06
CA GLN A 108 10.28 28.44 1.39
C GLN A 108 11.18 27.43 2.11
N ALA A 109 12.38 27.84 2.52
CA ALA A 109 13.32 26.94 3.20
C ALA A 109 12.78 26.40 4.53
N ILE A 110 12.04 27.24 5.29
CA ILE A 110 11.40 26.82 6.53
C ILE A 110 10.24 25.85 6.23
N MET A 111 9.43 26.14 5.20
CA MET A 111 8.35 25.23 4.78
C MET A 111 8.89 23.87 4.37
N GLU A 112 9.94 23.82 3.56
CA GLU A 112 10.59 22.58 3.15
C GLU A 112 11.13 21.79 4.37
N GLY A 113 11.80 22.47 5.30
CA GLY A 113 12.27 21.88 6.56
C GLY A 113 11.13 21.26 7.38
N LEU A 114 10.01 21.97 7.54
CA LEU A 114 8.83 21.48 8.24
C LEU A 114 8.17 20.26 7.53
N VAL A 115 8.17 20.25 6.21
CA VAL A 115 7.70 19.12 5.41
C VAL A 115 8.55 17.88 5.69
N TRP A 116 9.87 18.01 5.61
CA TRP A 116 10.79 16.91 5.90
C TRP A 116 10.70 16.42 7.34
N ALA A 117 10.62 17.33 8.30
CA ALA A 117 10.43 16.99 9.72
C ALA A 117 9.12 16.20 9.95
N SER A 118 8.03 16.61 9.29
CA SER A 118 6.74 15.93 9.36
C SER A 118 6.80 14.51 8.77
N LEU A 119 7.50 14.35 7.64
CA LEU A 119 7.70 13.03 7.01
C LEU A 119 8.54 12.11 7.90
N LEU A 120 9.63 12.62 8.47
CA LEU A 120 10.47 11.86 9.40
C LEU A 120 9.68 11.43 10.64
N ALA A 121 8.96 12.36 11.26
CA ALA A 121 8.12 12.06 12.41
C ALA A 121 7.08 10.96 12.10
N LEU A 122 6.48 11.02 10.91
CA LEU A 122 5.52 10.02 10.46
C LEU A 122 6.18 8.65 10.27
N ILE A 123 7.37 8.59 9.66
CA ILE A 123 8.10 7.34 9.43
C ILE A 123 8.49 6.71 10.77
N ILE A 124 9.09 7.50 11.68
CA ILE A 124 9.50 7.04 13.02
C ILE A 124 8.28 6.52 13.80
N ARG A 125 7.20 7.28 13.82
CA ARG A 125 5.96 6.91 14.48
C ARG A 125 5.41 5.59 13.93
N ARG A 126 5.35 5.44 12.62
CA ARG A 126 4.86 4.20 11.98
C ARG A 126 5.77 3.03 12.28
N TYR A 127 7.08 3.22 12.17
CA TYR A 127 8.06 2.18 12.44
C TYR A 127 7.91 1.62 13.86
N ILE A 128 7.89 2.49 14.87
CA ILE A 128 7.70 2.08 16.27
C ILE A 128 6.34 1.38 16.47
N ALA A 129 5.26 1.95 15.92
CA ALA A 129 3.94 1.33 16.03
C ALA A 129 3.86 -0.04 15.36
N MET A 130 4.59 -0.25 14.27
CA MET A 130 4.64 -1.53 13.57
C MET A 130 5.34 -2.63 14.38
N GLN A 131 6.27 -2.29 15.27
CA GLN A 131 6.89 -3.26 16.18
C GLN A 131 5.90 -3.89 17.17
N SER A 132 4.74 -3.23 17.39
CA SER A 132 3.64 -3.74 18.24
C SER A 132 2.61 -4.58 17.47
N LEU A 133 2.85 -4.87 16.17
CA LEU A 133 1.98 -5.74 15.38
C LEU A 133 2.09 -7.21 15.83
N PRO A 134 1.06 -8.03 15.55
CA PRO A 134 -0.13 -7.75 14.73
C PRO A 134 -1.31 -7.13 15.49
N SER A 135 -1.24 -6.99 16.81
CA SER A 135 -2.38 -6.60 17.66
C SER A 135 -2.71 -5.09 17.63
N ALA A 136 -1.71 -4.25 17.38
CA ALA A 136 -1.85 -2.80 17.41
C ALA A 136 -2.35 -2.20 16.07
N SER A 137 -3.04 -1.07 16.15
CA SER A 137 -3.44 -0.22 15.03
C SER A 137 -2.51 0.97 14.93
N VAL A 138 -1.77 1.10 13.85
CA VAL A 138 -0.87 2.25 13.58
C VAL A 138 -1.63 3.58 13.66
N TYR A 139 -2.86 3.63 13.14
CA TYR A 139 -3.71 4.81 13.21
C TYR A 139 -4.06 5.21 14.64
N LYS A 140 -4.43 4.25 15.50
CA LYS A 140 -4.74 4.54 16.91
C LYS A 140 -3.49 4.93 17.70
N ALA A 141 -2.35 4.30 17.42
CA ALA A 141 -1.07 4.68 18.02
C ALA A 141 -0.71 6.14 17.68
N GLY A 142 -0.96 6.56 16.44
CA GLY A 142 -0.71 7.92 15.99
C GLY A 142 -1.51 9.00 16.69
N LYS A 143 -2.72 8.69 17.19
CA LYS A 143 -3.55 9.66 17.92
C LYS A 143 -2.97 10.12 19.26
N ASN A 144 -2.16 9.28 19.90
CA ASN A 144 -1.54 9.57 21.20
C ASN A 144 -0.01 9.57 21.07
N VAL A 145 0.49 10.04 19.94
CA VAL A 145 1.93 10.04 19.63
C VAL A 145 2.75 10.88 20.60
N ASP A 146 2.18 11.96 21.08
CA ASP A 146 2.75 12.83 22.10
C ASP A 146 3.08 12.09 23.40
N VAL A 147 2.21 11.17 23.81
CA VAL A 147 2.38 10.42 25.07
C VAL A 147 3.60 9.49 25.02
N TRP A 148 3.82 8.81 23.91
CA TRP A 148 4.82 7.73 23.85
C TRP A 148 6.06 8.08 23.02
N LEU A 149 5.97 9.01 22.05
CA LEU A 149 7.10 9.38 21.20
C LEU A 149 7.91 10.54 21.78
N LEU A 150 7.25 11.57 22.34
CA LEU A 150 7.96 12.73 22.91
C LEU A 150 9.00 12.33 23.95
N PRO A 151 8.72 11.45 24.93
CA PRO A 151 9.75 11.03 25.88
C PRO A 151 10.99 10.40 25.24
N ILE A 152 10.81 9.66 24.14
CA ILE A 152 11.93 9.05 23.39
C ILE A 152 12.76 10.15 22.72
N LEU A 153 12.10 11.14 22.08
CA LEU A 153 12.77 12.24 21.42
C LEU A 153 13.52 13.14 22.42
N GLU A 154 12.93 13.39 23.60
CA GLU A 154 13.59 14.13 24.68
C GLU A 154 14.86 13.42 25.15
N ALA A 155 14.78 12.10 25.40
CA ALA A 155 15.96 11.32 25.76
C ALA A 155 17.05 11.36 24.68
N TYR A 156 16.64 11.33 23.41
CA TYR A 156 17.56 11.46 22.27
C TYR A 156 18.25 12.84 22.23
N ILE A 157 17.49 13.93 22.39
CA ILE A 157 18.00 15.30 22.41
C ILE A 157 19.00 15.51 23.55
N HIS A 158 18.70 14.97 24.72
CA HIS A 158 19.57 15.04 25.89
C HIS A 158 20.70 13.99 25.90
N GLN A 159 20.83 13.19 24.82
CA GLN A 159 21.86 12.13 24.69
C GLN A 159 21.81 11.10 25.83
N ALA A 160 20.64 10.90 26.43
CA ALA A 160 20.38 9.94 27.49
C ALA A 160 20.16 8.52 26.92
N TRP A 161 21.20 7.96 26.32
CA TRP A 161 21.13 6.70 25.54
C TRP A 161 20.58 5.52 26.34
N SER A 162 20.90 5.40 27.62
CA SER A 162 20.37 4.35 28.50
C SER A 162 18.85 4.46 28.69
N GLU A 163 18.31 5.68 28.68
CA GLU A 163 16.87 5.90 28.85
C GLU A 163 16.08 5.62 27.57
N ILE A 164 16.69 5.77 26.40
CA ILE A 164 15.99 5.56 25.11
C ILE A 164 15.41 4.15 25.05
N THR A 165 16.22 3.12 25.42
CA THR A 165 15.77 1.72 25.39
C THR A 165 14.56 1.51 26.32
N VAL A 166 14.65 2.01 27.55
CA VAL A 166 13.57 1.89 28.55
C VAL A 166 12.30 2.58 28.06
N ARG A 167 12.43 3.79 27.51
CA ARG A 167 11.29 4.57 26.99
C ARG A 167 10.68 3.93 25.75
N LEU A 168 11.51 3.30 24.90
CA LEU A 168 11.04 2.55 23.75
C LEU A 168 10.23 1.30 24.16
N GLU A 169 10.73 0.53 25.10
CA GLU A 169 10.01 -0.64 25.64
C GLU A 169 8.66 -0.23 26.25
N TRP A 170 8.66 0.85 27.03
CA TRP A 170 7.45 1.42 27.57
C TRP A 170 6.46 1.85 26.47
N ALA A 171 6.95 2.52 25.43
CA ALA A 171 6.13 2.94 24.27
C ALA A 171 5.48 1.74 23.57
N LEU A 172 6.24 0.66 23.34
CA LEU A 172 5.71 -0.57 22.74
C LEU A 172 4.62 -1.20 23.60
N LEU A 173 4.83 -1.24 24.92
CA LEU A 173 3.83 -1.73 25.88
C LEU A 173 2.58 -0.84 25.87
N TYR A 174 2.76 0.48 25.89
CA TYR A 174 1.66 1.45 25.83
C TYR A 174 0.82 1.26 24.56
N ILE A 175 1.46 1.18 23.38
CA ILE A 175 0.81 0.98 22.09
C ILE A 175 0.05 -0.36 22.09
N SER A 176 0.65 -1.43 22.57
CA SER A 176 0.02 -2.76 22.59
C SER A 176 -1.26 -2.79 23.44
N LYS A 177 -1.31 -2.01 24.51
CA LYS A 177 -2.48 -1.92 25.40
C LYS A 177 -3.55 -0.97 24.89
N ASN A 178 -3.15 0.22 24.39
CA ASN A 178 -4.05 1.33 24.09
C ASN A 178 -4.44 1.46 22.63
N ALA A 179 -3.63 0.94 21.70
CA ALA A 179 -3.86 1.04 20.28
C ALA A 179 -4.37 -0.26 19.65
N LYS A 180 -5.11 -1.09 20.38
CA LYS A 180 -5.61 -2.37 19.87
C LYS A 180 -6.46 -2.18 18.61
N LYS A 181 -6.24 -3.04 17.60
CA LYS A 181 -7.14 -3.15 16.46
C LYS A 181 -8.54 -3.47 16.95
N ALA A 182 -9.55 -2.79 16.41
CA ALA A 182 -10.91 -3.24 16.62
C ALA A 182 -11.03 -4.68 16.10
N GLN A 183 -11.70 -5.57 16.84
CA GLN A 183 -12.00 -6.91 16.35
C GLN A 183 -12.78 -6.74 15.04
N GLN A 184 -12.11 -7.07 13.92
CA GLN A 184 -12.81 -7.13 12.65
C GLN A 184 -13.85 -8.26 12.78
N ARG A 185 -15.14 -7.91 12.62
CA ARG A 185 -16.16 -8.91 12.27
C ARG A 185 -15.53 -9.75 11.15
N LYS A 186 -15.53 -11.10 11.33
CA LYS A 186 -14.88 -12.08 10.45
C LYS A 186 -15.19 -11.79 8.97
N SER A 187 -14.48 -10.87 8.38
CA SER A 187 -14.45 -10.62 6.96
C SER A 187 -13.37 -11.53 6.38
N LYS A 188 -13.75 -12.27 5.35
CA LYS A 188 -12.95 -13.25 4.61
C LYS A 188 -11.48 -12.84 4.52
N LYS A 189 -10.59 -13.80 4.82
CA LYS A 189 -9.12 -13.77 4.72
C LYS A 189 -8.59 -12.70 3.76
N THR A 190 -8.21 -11.56 4.28
CA THR A 190 -7.29 -10.64 3.61
C THR A 190 -5.94 -11.34 3.62
N ARG A 191 -5.50 -11.84 2.47
CA ARG A 191 -4.12 -12.31 2.29
C ARG A 191 -3.21 -11.14 2.65
N THR A 192 -2.32 -11.35 3.57
CA THR A 192 -1.37 -10.36 4.07
C THR A 192 -0.46 -9.89 2.94
N LEU A 193 -0.22 -8.58 2.88
CA LEU A 193 0.70 -7.95 1.93
C LEU A 193 2.18 -8.24 2.25
N ASP A 194 2.43 -8.91 3.38
CA ASP A 194 3.77 -9.12 3.94
C ASP A 194 4.73 -9.81 2.96
N GLY A 195 4.27 -10.84 2.24
CA GLY A 195 5.09 -11.54 1.26
C GLY A 195 5.42 -10.73 -0.01
N ILE A 196 4.74 -9.61 -0.28
CA ILE A 196 5.04 -8.73 -1.41
C ILE A 196 6.11 -7.71 -1.01
N PHE A 197 6.05 -7.20 0.21
CA PHE A 197 7.06 -6.27 0.71
C PHE A 197 8.41 -6.95 0.85
N GLU A 198 8.47 -8.23 1.23
CA GLU A 198 9.70 -9.02 1.26
C GLU A 198 10.36 -9.14 -0.13
N ARG A 199 9.55 -9.34 -1.18
CA ARG A 199 10.04 -9.41 -2.56
C ARG A 199 10.47 -8.06 -3.15
N LEU A 200 9.89 -6.96 -2.71
CA LEU A 200 10.25 -5.62 -3.17
C LEU A 200 11.49 -5.07 -2.46
N SER A 201 11.91 -5.69 -1.35
CA SER A 201 13.08 -5.33 -0.56
C SER A 201 14.30 -6.23 -0.81
N SER A 202 14.17 -7.26 -1.62
CA SER A 202 15.25 -8.11 -2.14
C SER A 202 15.73 -7.62 -3.51
#